data_e023431844d23f58f26c148924becc06
#
_entry.id   e023431844d23f58f26c148924becc06
#
_cell.length_a   1.000
_cell.length_b   1.000
_cell.length_c   1.000
_cell.angle_alpha   90.00
_cell.angle_beta   90.00
_cell.angle_gamma   90.00
#
_symmetry.space_group_name_H-M   'P 1'
#
loop_
_entity.id
_entity.type
_entity.pdbx_description
1 polymer ?
#
loop_
_entity_poly.entity_id
_entity_poly.type
_entity_poly.pdbx_seq_one_letter_code
_entity_poly.pdbx_strand_id
1 'polypeptide(L)'
;MENKEHVLLCLMGKTASGKDTLANKLCERTGLKQVISYTTRERRTNEGDTHIFISDEEYQTLEDSGQIAAFTQIGQYRYCCTINQLYENDIYVIDPVGVQHLRDLNLPGLRLVTVFINVPDDVREYRALNLRKDDKTKFRTRSFAEREQFREMLKKADFDYSVSNIEWPKAYSVLRWIATVEGVYKHQEEATE
;
A
#
# COMPACT_ATOMS: atom_id res chain seq x y z
N MET A 1 -25.21 -2.45 -19.68
CA MET A 1 -23.87 -2.96 -19.38
C MET A 1 -23.70 -2.79 -17.88
N GLU A 2 -23.60 -3.90 -17.13
CA GLU A 2 -23.29 -3.83 -15.72
C GLU A 2 -21.93 -3.14 -15.57
N ASN A 3 -21.92 -2.01 -14.90
CA ASN A 3 -20.71 -1.29 -14.58
C ASN A 3 -19.96 -2.18 -13.56
N LYS A 4 -19.05 -3.04 -14.06
CA LYS A 4 -18.31 -3.97 -13.21
C LYS A 4 -17.46 -3.15 -12.24
N GLU A 5 -17.77 -3.26 -10.96
CA GLU A 5 -17.03 -2.60 -9.89
C GLU A 5 -15.55 -3.04 -9.93
N HIS A 6 -14.64 -2.08 -9.95
CA HIS A 6 -13.21 -2.33 -9.82
C HIS A 6 -12.83 -2.38 -8.34
N VAL A 7 -12.17 -3.45 -7.93
CA VAL A 7 -11.77 -3.63 -6.53
C VAL A 7 -10.28 -3.36 -6.37
N LEU A 8 -9.94 -2.40 -5.53
CA LEU A 8 -8.57 -2.04 -5.21
C LEU A 8 -8.21 -2.55 -3.80
N LEU A 9 -7.23 -3.45 -3.71
CA LEU A 9 -6.72 -3.99 -2.45
C LEU A 9 -5.70 -3.03 -1.83
N CYS A 10 -6.09 -2.32 -0.78
CA CYS A 10 -5.27 -1.33 -0.09
C CYS A 10 -4.51 -1.97 1.09
N LEU A 11 -3.21 -2.16 0.96
CA LEU A 11 -2.37 -2.75 2.01
C LEU A 11 -1.77 -1.66 2.89
N MET A 12 -2.23 -1.60 4.14
CA MET A 12 -1.70 -0.70 5.17
C MET A 12 -0.80 -1.46 6.14
N GLY A 13 0.19 -0.80 6.67
CA GLY A 13 1.05 -1.39 7.69
C GLY A 13 2.21 -0.49 8.04
N LYS A 14 2.58 -0.49 9.30
CA LYS A 14 3.70 0.32 9.81
C LYS A 14 5.01 -0.07 9.13
N THR A 15 6.01 0.82 9.22
CA THR A 15 7.35 0.55 8.67
C THR A 15 7.89 -0.80 9.17
N ALA A 16 8.55 -1.55 8.30
CA ALA A 16 9.05 -2.91 8.53
C ALA A 16 7.98 -4.00 8.82
N SER A 17 6.69 -3.74 8.54
CA SER A 17 5.64 -4.77 8.61
C SER A 17 5.74 -5.83 7.51
N GLY A 18 6.48 -5.55 6.42
CA GLY A 18 6.61 -6.43 5.26
C GLY A 18 5.46 -6.35 4.25
N LYS A 19 4.64 -5.28 4.32
CA LYS A 19 3.53 -5.05 3.38
C LYS A 19 3.99 -5.02 1.92
N ASP A 20 5.10 -4.32 1.63
CA ASP A 20 5.67 -4.24 0.28
C ASP A 20 6.10 -5.62 -0.24
N THR A 21 6.74 -6.43 0.61
CA THR A 21 7.14 -7.80 0.28
C THR A 21 5.93 -8.67 -0.03
N LEU A 22 4.85 -8.55 0.75
CA LEU A 22 3.62 -9.30 0.53
C LEU A 22 2.93 -8.85 -0.76
N ALA A 23 2.84 -7.54 -1.03
CA ALA A 23 2.27 -7.00 -2.26
C ALA A 23 3.04 -7.49 -3.48
N ASN A 24 4.37 -7.33 -3.50
CA ASN A 24 5.22 -7.79 -4.61
C ASN A 24 5.07 -9.28 -4.87
N LYS A 25 5.04 -10.12 -3.81
CA LYS A 25 4.85 -11.56 -3.96
C LYS A 25 3.46 -11.94 -4.43
N LEU A 26 2.44 -11.18 -4.04
CA LEU A 26 1.10 -11.40 -4.56
C LEU A 26 1.06 -11.08 -6.06
N CYS A 27 1.60 -9.93 -6.49
CA CYS A 27 1.71 -9.57 -7.90
C CYS A 27 2.48 -10.63 -8.71
N GLU A 28 3.66 -11.02 -8.23
CA GLU A 28 4.53 -12.00 -8.90
C GLU A 28 3.82 -13.36 -9.16
N ARG A 29 2.99 -13.80 -8.20
CA ARG A 29 2.36 -15.12 -8.26
C ARG A 29 0.96 -15.15 -8.86
N THR A 30 0.33 -14.00 -9.02
CA THR A 30 -1.07 -13.89 -9.49
C THR A 30 -1.22 -13.09 -10.77
N GLY A 31 -0.19 -12.34 -11.17
CA GLY A 31 -0.26 -11.41 -12.30
C GLY A 31 -1.01 -10.10 -11.99
N LEU A 32 -1.43 -9.90 -10.73
CA LEU A 32 -2.02 -8.63 -10.29
C LEU A 32 -1.00 -7.49 -10.40
N LYS A 33 -1.50 -6.28 -10.62
CA LYS A 33 -0.68 -5.07 -10.80
C LYS A 33 -0.72 -4.20 -9.56
N GLN A 34 0.40 -3.58 -9.23
CA GLN A 34 0.51 -2.69 -8.09
C GLN A 34 0.60 -1.23 -8.53
N VAL A 35 -0.15 -0.35 -7.87
CA VAL A 35 0.01 1.10 -7.99
C VAL A 35 1.42 1.51 -7.58
N ILE A 36 2.12 2.21 -8.46
CA ILE A 36 3.43 2.81 -8.18
C ILE A 36 3.23 4.30 -7.92
N SER A 37 3.31 4.69 -6.64
CA SER A 37 3.12 6.09 -6.23
C SER A 37 4.16 7.02 -6.81
N TYR A 38 3.75 8.23 -7.16
CA TYR A 38 4.65 9.36 -7.40
C TYR A 38 5.20 9.92 -6.09
N THR A 39 6.42 10.43 -6.10
CA THR A 39 7.01 11.12 -4.94
C THR A 39 8.00 12.18 -5.36
N THR A 40 8.00 13.32 -4.63
CA THR A 40 9.00 14.38 -4.77
C THR A 40 10.28 14.12 -3.97
N ARG A 41 10.34 12.96 -3.30
CA ARG A 41 11.54 12.52 -2.58
C ARG A 41 12.63 12.07 -3.55
N GLU A 42 13.86 12.37 -3.24
CA GLU A 42 15.00 11.80 -3.97
C GLU A 42 15.06 10.27 -3.82
N ARG A 43 15.50 9.60 -4.89
CA ARG A 43 15.74 8.16 -4.89
C ARG A 43 16.86 7.83 -3.90
N ARG A 44 16.66 6.82 -3.07
CA ARG A 44 17.68 6.33 -2.14
C ARG A 44 18.68 5.43 -2.87
N THR A 45 19.91 5.37 -2.35
CA THR A 45 20.90 4.41 -2.82
C THR A 45 20.36 2.97 -2.69
N ASN A 46 20.45 2.19 -3.75
CA ASN A 46 19.96 0.80 -3.84
C ASN A 46 18.42 0.64 -3.69
N GLU A 47 17.65 1.67 -3.96
CA GLU A 47 16.20 1.59 -4.04
C GLU A 47 15.77 1.13 -5.43
N GLY A 48 14.97 0.04 -5.50
CA GLY A 48 14.35 -0.41 -6.74
C GLY A 48 13.23 0.53 -7.22
N ASP A 49 12.45 0.10 -8.20
CA ASP A 49 11.35 0.88 -8.79
C ASP A 49 10.09 0.85 -7.90
N THR A 50 10.25 1.28 -6.65
CA THR A 50 9.17 1.33 -5.65
C THR A 50 8.29 2.58 -5.78
N HIS A 51 8.81 3.62 -6.45
CA HIS A 51 8.14 4.90 -6.68
C HIS A 51 8.53 5.49 -8.03
N ILE A 52 7.66 6.34 -8.57
CA ILE A 52 7.96 7.23 -9.67
C ILE A 52 8.46 8.55 -9.06
N PHE A 53 9.74 8.85 -9.25
CA PHE A 53 10.36 10.04 -8.68
C PHE A 53 10.15 11.21 -9.64
N ILE A 54 9.54 12.29 -9.13
CA ILE A 54 9.16 13.47 -9.89
C ILE A 54 9.66 14.75 -9.20
N SER A 55 9.81 15.81 -9.96
CA SER A 55 10.13 17.14 -9.41
C SER A 55 8.90 17.78 -8.75
N ASP A 56 9.12 18.88 -8.02
CA ASP A 56 8.02 19.67 -7.45
C ASP A 56 7.14 20.31 -8.53
N GLU A 57 7.73 20.70 -9.68
CA GLU A 57 7.02 21.24 -10.85
C GLU A 57 6.13 20.17 -11.51
N GLU A 58 6.65 18.96 -11.68
CA GLU A 58 5.87 17.84 -12.21
C GLU A 58 4.72 17.46 -11.28
N TYR A 59 4.96 17.48 -9.96
CA TYR A 59 3.90 17.28 -8.97
C TYR A 59 2.83 18.36 -9.09
N GLN A 60 3.21 19.65 -9.20
CA GLN A 60 2.27 20.74 -9.36
C GLN A 60 1.42 20.59 -10.62
N THR A 61 2.02 20.12 -11.72
CA THR A 61 1.30 19.83 -12.96
C THR A 61 0.22 18.75 -12.76
N LEU A 62 0.52 17.69 -12.00
CA LEU A 62 -0.46 16.67 -11.66
C LEU A 62 -1.59 17.22 -10.78
N GLU A 63 -1.25 18.07 -9.82
CA GLU A 63 -2.20 18.70 -8.91
C GLU A 63 -3.15 19.63 -9.68
N ASP A 64 -2.61 20.51 -10.53
CA ASP A 64 -3.37 21.46 -11.35
C ASP A 64 -4.30 20.76 -12.36
N SER A 65 -3.92 19.55 -12.80
CA SER A 65 -4.77 18.73 -13.69
C SER A 65 -5.94 18.06 -12.98
N GLY A 66 -6.01 18.10 -11.63
CA GLY A 66 -7.02 17.44 -10.83
C GLY A 66 -6.95 15.91 -10.85
N GLN A 67 -5.81 15.34 -11.24
CA GLN A 67 -5.64 13.88 -11.38
C GLN A 67 -5.11 13.19 -10.11
N ILE A 68 -4.69 13.95 -9.10
CA ILE A 68 -4.20 13.37 -7.85
C ILE A 68 -5.33 12.70 -7.09
N ALA A 69 -5.14 11.42 -6.77
CA ALA A 69 -6.09 10.62 -6.01
C ALA A 69 -5.65 10.47 -4.54
N ALA A 70 -4.69 9.64 -4.23
CA ALA A 70 -4.20 9.51 -2.86
C ALA A 70 -3.05 10.49 -2.63
N PHE A 71 -3.16 11.28 -1.58
CA PHE A 71 -2.11 12.23 -1.20
C PHE A 71 -1.69 12.02 0.25
N THR A 72 -0.39 12.00 0.48
CA THR A 72 0.21 12.02 1.82
C THR A 72 1.49 12.83 1.79
N GLN A 73 1.67 13.66 2.81
CA GLN A 73 2.90 14.41 3.03
C GLN A 73 3.68 13.82 4.20
N ILE A 74 4.96 13.50 3.98
CA ILE A 74 5.87 13.00 5.00
C ILE A 74 7.08 13.93 5.07
N GLY A 75 7.13 14.77 6.09
CA GLY A 75 8.11 15.84 6.18
C GLY A 75 7.91 16.85 5.04
N GLN A 76 8.97 17.08 4.25
CA GLN A 76 8.92 17.96 3.08
C GLN A 76 8.51 17.24 1.79
N TYR A 77 8.39 15.90 1.80
CA TYR A 77 8.15 15.11 0.61
C TYR A 77 6.68 14.79 0.43
N ARG A 78 6.22 14.86 -0.81
CA ARG A 78 4.86 14.54 -1.22
C ARG A 78 4.80 13.16 -1.86
N TYR A 79 3.72 12.44 -1.59
CA TYR A 79 3.41 11.14 -2.18
C TYR A 79 2.00 11.17 -2.71
N CYS A 80 1.80 10.67 -3.92
CA CYS A 80 0.45 10.58 -4.50
C CYS A 80 0.37 9.44 -5.51
N CYS A 81 -0.84 9.14 -5.96
CA CYS A 81 -1.10 8.42 -7.20
C CYS A 81 -2.11 9.21 -8.04
N THR A 82 -2.35 8.78 -9.27
CA THR A 82 -3.38 9.35 -10.12
C THR A 82 -4.66 8.51 -10.10
N ILE A 83 -5.79 9.13 -10.44
CA ILE A 83 -7.08 8.45 -10.58
C ILE A 83 -6.97 7.28 -11.57
N ASN A 84 -6.29 7.47 -12.70
CA ASN A 84 -6.11 6.42 -13.70
C ASN A 84 -5.38 5.20 -13.14
N GLN A 85 -4.31 5.42 -12.36
CA GLN A 85 -3.56 4.33 -11.74
C GLN A 85 -4.45 3.47 -10.82
N LEU A 86 -5.47 4.04 -10.17
CA LEU A 86 -6.38 3.28 -9.30
C LEU A 86 -7.26 2.29 -10.07
N TYR A 87 -7.67 2.62 -11.30
CA TYR A 87 -8.47 1.76 -12.15
C TYR A 87 -7.67 0.78 -13.02
N GLU A 88 -6.36 1.05 -13.19
CA GLU A 88 -5.45 0.23 -13.98
C GLU A 88 -4.68 -0.81 -13.17
N ASN A 89 -4.78 -0.73 -11.83
CA ASN A 89 -4.03 -1.58 -10.91
C ASN A 89 -4.96 -2.19 -9.85
N ASP A 90 -4.51 -3.30 -9.26
CA ASP A 90 -5.31 -4.15 -8.36
C ASP A 90 -4.91 -3.99 -6.89
N ILE A 91 -3.67 -3.58 -6.63
CA ILE A 91 -3.09 -3.49 -5.28
C ILE A 91 -2.48 -2.11 -5.07
N TYR A 92 -2.72 -1.52 -3.92
CA TYR A 92 -2.06 -0.29 -3.50
C TYR A 92 -1.46 -0.43 -2.10
N VAL A 93 -0.15 -0.23 -1.98
CA VAL A 93 0.52 -0.10 -0.68
C VAL A 93 0.43 1.35 -0.27
N ILE A 94 -0.37 1.63 0.74
CA ILE A 94 -0.81 2.97 1.10
C ILE A 94 -0.79 3.13 2.63
N ASP A 95 -0.82 4.36 3.14
CA ASP A 95 -1.02 4.65 4.56
C ASP A 95 -2.48 4.98 4.91
N PRO A 96 -2.86 5.02 6.20
CA PRO A 96 -4.23 5.33 6.60
C PRO A 96 -4.75 6.69 6.14
N VAL A 97 -3.88 7.70 6.03
CA VAL A 97 -4.25 9.05 5.55
C VAL A 97 -4.60 9.00 4.07
N GLY A 98 -3.79 8.30 3.28
CA GLY A 98 -4.06 8.09 1.87
C GLY A 98 -5.35 7.31 1.62
N VAL A 99 -5.65 6.27 2.42
CA VAL A 99 -6.93 5.55 2.35
C VAL A 99 -8.11 6.48 2.63
N GLN A 100 -8.01 7.34 3.66
CA GLN A 100 -9.07 8.29 3.97
C GLN A 100 -9.29 9.26 2.80
N HIS A 101 -8.21 9.77 2.20
CA HIS A 101 -8.33 10.63 1.02
C HIS A 101 -9.03 9.93 -0.16
N LEU A 102 -8.72 8.64 -0.43
CA LEU A 102 -9.43 7.87 -1.45
C LEU A 102 -10.92 7.71 -1.16
N ARG A 103 -11.29 7.50 0.10
CA ARG A 103 -12.70 7.40 0.52
C ARG A 103 -13.44 8.72 0.32
N ASP A 104 -12.79 9.83 0.65
CA ASP A 104 -13.37 11.19 0.53
C ASP A 104 -13.61 11.56 -0.94
N LEU A 105 -12.78 11.07 -1.87
CA LEU A 105 -12.97 11.26 -3.31
C LEU A 105 -14.19 10.51 -3.86
N ASN A 106 -14.62 9.45 -3.20
CA ASN A 106 -15.80 8.65 -3.58
C ASN A 106 -15.88 8.33 -5.08
N LEU A 107 -14.80 7.75 -5.62
CA LEU A 107 -14.64 7.51 -7.06
C LEU A 107 -15.65 6.48 -7.57
N PRO A 108 -16.41 6.79 -8.66
CA PRO A 108 -17.46 5.91 -9.16
C PRO A 108 -16.93 4.55 -9.63
N GLY A 109 -17.56 3.46 -9.19
CA GLY A 109 -17.19 2.10 -9.60
C GLY A 109 -15.87 1.59 -9.03
N LEU A 110 -15.25 2.30 -8.09
CA LEU A 110 -14.07 1.86 -7.35
C LEU A 110 -14.46 1.45 -5.93
N ARG A 111 -14.21 0.19 -5.57
CA ARG A 111 -14.38 -0.33 -4.21
C ARG A 111 -13.01 -0.57 -3.56
N LEU A 112 -12.80 0.02 -2.40
CA LEU A 112 -11.58 -0.17 -1.62
C LEU A 112 -11.77 -1.35 -0.68
N VAL A 113 -10.80 -2.27 -0.66
CA VAL A 113 -10.69 -3.34 0.34
C VAL A 113 -9.41 -3.08 1.13
N THR A 114 -9.56 -2.76 2.40
CA THR A 114 -8.45 -2.33 3.25
C THR A 114 -7.93 -3.47 4.12
N VAL A 115 -6.62 -3.73 4.03
CA VAL A 115 -5.96 -4.81 4.77
C VAL A 115 -4.83 -4.24 5.63
N PHE A 116 -4.96 -4.37 6.94
CA PHE A 116 -3.90 -4.00 7.88
C PHE A 116 -2.91 -5.14 8.09
N ILE A 117 -1.67 -4.95 7.67
CA ILE A 117 -0.57 -5.89 7.92
C ILE A 117 0.00 -5.63 9.31
N ASN A 118 -0.42 -6.47 10.25
CA ASN A 118 -0.12 -6.35 11.66
C ASN A 118 1.16 -7.12 12.03
N VAL A 119 2.09 -6.43 12.69
CA VAL A 119 3.34 -7.01 13.20
C VAL A 119 3.70 -6.29 14.51
N PRO A 120 4.05 -7.03 15.58
CA PRO A 120 4.52 -6.44 16.83
C PRO A 120 5.72 -5.48 16.64
N ASP A 121 5.79 -4.47 17.49
CA ASP A 121 6.79 -3.39 17.35
C ASP A 121 8.23 -3.90 17.50
N ASP A 122 8.46 -4.86 18.38
CA ASP A 122 9.77 -5.53 18.59
C ASP A 122 10.21 -6.32 17.35
N VAL A 123 9.29 -7.05 16.73
CA VAL A 123 9.55 -7.79 15.48
C VAL A 123 9.86 -6.83 14.33
N ARG A 124 9.13 -5.71 14.24
CA ARG A 124 9.40 -4.68 13.22
C ARG A 124 10.77 -4.00 13.44
N GLU A 125 11.13 -3.66 14.68
CA GLU A 125 12.43 -3.11 15.01
C GLU A 125 13.54 -4.11 14.66
N TYR A 126 13.39 -5.39 15.03
CA TYR A 126 14.33 -6.44 14.65
C TYR A 126 14.51 -6.53 13.13
N ARG A 127 13.43 -6.58 12.36
CA ARG A 127 13.48 -6.63 10.89
C ARG A 127 14.17 -5.42 10.29
N ALA A 128 13.88 -4.23 10.79
CA ALA A 128 14.50 -3.00 10.31
C ALA A 128 16.01 -2.99 10.60
N LEU A 129 16.41 -3.22 11.83
CA LEU A 129 17.80 -3.02 12.25
C LEU A 129 18.71 -4.22 11.90
N ASN A 130 18.18 -5.45 11.99
CA ASN A 130 19.00 -6.65 11.84
C ASN A 130 18.92 -7.26 10.43
N LEU A 131 17.76 -7.24 9.77
CA LEU A 131 17.60 -7.84 8.45
C LEU A 131 17.85 -6.83 7.32
N ARG A 132 17.23 -5.64 7.39
CA ARG A 132 17.42 -4.61 6.37
C ARG A 132 18.63 -3.71 6.59
N LYS A 133 19.21 -3.73 7.81
CA LYS A 133 20.33 -2.87 8.22
C LYS A 133 20.00 -1.38 8.13
N ASP A 134 18.75 -1.02 8.45
CA ASP A 134 18.32 0.37 8.51
C ASP A 134 19.09 1.13 9.60
N ASP A 135 19.31 2.42 9.38
CA ASP A 135 19.78 3.30 10.45
C ASP A 135 18.73 3.40 11.57
N LYS A 136 19.16 3.21 12.80
CA LYS A 136 18.29 3.16 13.99
C LYS A 136 17.53 4.47 14.21
N THR A 137 18.19 5.61 14.00
CA THR A 137 17.58 6.92 14.18
C THR A 137 16.49 7.15 13.13
N LYS A 138 16.81 6.86 11.85
CA LYS A 138 15.84 6.96 10.75
C LYS A 138 14.64 6.04 10.93
N PHE A 139 14.84 4.80 11.42
CA PHE A 139 13.74 3.89 11.74
C PHE A 139 12.85 4.46 12.84
N ARG A 140 13.43 4.94 13.94
CA ARG A 140 12.67 5.52 15.07
C ARG A 140 11.89 6.76 14.67
N THR A 141 12.50 7.66 13.90
CA THR A 141 11.80 8.86 13.38
C THR A 141 10.59 8.49 12.55
N ARG A 142 10.73 7.53 11.60
CA ARG A 142 9.60 7.04 10.81
C ARG A 142 8.53 6.36 11.67
N SER A 143 8.94 5.48 12.58
CA SER A 143 8.04 4.76 13.48
C SER A 143 7.26 5.71 14.40
N PHE A 144 7.88 6.84 14.79
CA PHE A 144 7.22 7.88 15.56
C PHE A 144 6.22 8.68 14.69
N ALA A 145 6.59 9.07 13.48
CA ALA A 145 5.72 9.81 12.57
C ALA A 145 4.45 9.02 12.20
N GLU A 146 4.55 7.70 12.03
CA GLU A 146 3.44 6.81 11.73
C GLU A 146 2.50 6.59 12.94
N ARG A 147 2.98 6.82 14.17
CA ARG A 147 2.29 6.37 15.40
C ARG A 147 0.87 6.89 15.49
N GLU A 148 0.64 8.16 15.21
CA GLU A 148 -0.65 8.80 15.40
C GLU A 148 -1.70 8.28 14.43
N GLN A 149 -1.38 8.27 13.13
CA GLN A 149 -2.32 7.80 12.10
C GLN A 149 -2.71 6.32 12.30
N PHE A 150 -1.75 5.45 12.66
CA PHE A 150 -2.05 4.04 12.94
C PHE A 150 -2.78 3.87 14.28
N ARG A 151 -2.55 4.72 15.28
CA ARG A 151 -3.30 4.72 16.54
C ARG A 151 -4.78 5.02 16.31
N GLU A 152 -5.08 6.05 15.54
CA GLU A 152 -6.46 6.43 15.23
C GLU A 152 -7.17 5.36 14.37
N MET A 153 -6.50 4.83 13.36
CA MET A 153 -7.00 3.71 12.56
C MET A 153 -7.34 2.48 13.43
N LEU A 154 -6.42 2.07 14.32
CA LEU A 154 -6.62 0.91 15.20
C LEU A 154 -7.73 1.16 16.24
N LYS A 155 -7.81 2.36 16.80
CA LYS A 155 -8.86 2.74 17.75
C LYS A 155 -10.26 2.65 17.14
N LYS A 156 -10.40 3.00 15.87
CA LYS A 156 -11.67 2.94 15.12
C LYS A 156 -11.90 1.57 14.47
N ALA A 157 -10.93 0.67 14.49
CA ALA A 157 -10.90 -0.56 13.69
C ALA A 157 -11.18 -0.28 12.20
N ASP A 158 -10.56 0.78 11.66
CA ASP A 158 -10.83 1.30 10.33
C ASP A 158 -10.05 0.54 9.25
N PHE A 159 -10.38 -0.73 9.10
CA PHE A 159 -9.91 -1.64 8.06
C PHE A 159 -10.86 -2.84 7.94
N ASP A 160 -10.94 -3.43 6.75
CA ASP A 160 -11.81 -4.59 6.49
C ASP A 160 -11.17 -5.88 7.02
N TYR A 161 -9.85 -6.01 6.88
CA TYR A 161 -9.09 -7.19 7.29
C TYR A 161 -7.84 -6.84 8.07
N SER A 162 -7.45 -7.73 9.00
CA SER A 162 -6.14 -7.67 9.66
C SER A 162 -5.38 -8.98 9.43
N VAL A 163 -4.16 -8.87 8.89
CA VAL A 163 -3.30 -10.00 8.58
C VAL A 163 -2.03 -9.93 9.43
N SER A 164 -1.83 -10.95 10.28
CA SER A 164 -0.59 -11.08 11.04
C SER A 164 0.54 -11.56 10.13
N ASN A 165 1.60 -10.74 9.98
CA ASN A 165 2.78 -11.09 9.20
C ASN A 165 3.99 -11.41 10.10
N ILE A 166 3.80 -12.26 11.10
CA ILE A 166 4.90 -12.85 11.87
C ILE A 166 5.54 -13.98 11.05
N GLU A 167 4.71 -14.86 10.49
CA GLU A 167 5.09 -15.95 9.59
C GLU A 167 4.68 -15.63 8.16
N TRP A 168 5.66 -15.31 7.32
CA TRP A 168 5.43 -14.88 5.95
C TRP A 168 4.55 -15.82 5.11
N PRO A 169 4.77 -17.17 5.09
CA PRO A 169 3.94 -18.04 4.26
C PRO A 169 2.45 -18.02 4.65
N LYS A 170 2.16 -17.94 5.94
CA LYS A 170 0.79 -17.84 6.44
C LYS A 170 0.15 -16.52 6.06
N ALA A 171 0.87 -15.40 6.27
CA ALA A 171 0.40 -14.09 5.88
C ALA A 171 0.08 -14.00 4.39
N TYR A 172 0.94 -14.55 3.54
CA TYR A 172 0.72 -14.62 2.10
C TYR A 172 -0.53 -15.43 1.74
N SER A 173 -0.71 -16.59 2.35
CA SER A 173 -1.89 -17.44 2.08
C SER A 173 -3.20 -16.73 2.46
N VAL A 174 -3.23 -16.05 3.60
CA VAL A 174 -4.39 -15.26 4.03
C VAL A 174 -4.64 -14.08 3.08
N LEU A 175 -3.59 -13.34 2.70
CA LEU A 175 -3.72 -12.21 1.78
C LEU A 175 -4.22 -12.64 0.40
N ARG A 176 -3.70 -13.77 -0.12
CA ARG A 176 -4.17 -14.34 -1.39
C ARG A 176 -5.65 -14.75 -1.30
N TRP A 177 -6.06 -15.37 -0.18
CA TRP A 177 -7.46 -15.72 0.07
C TRP A 177 -8.35 -14.47 0.07
N ILE A 178 -7.96 -13.39 0.77
CA ILE A 178 -8.67 -12.11 0.76
C ILE A 178 -8.83 -11.59 -0.68
N ALA A 179 -7.74 -11.56 -1.47
CA ALA A 179 -7.78 -11.12 -2.86
C ALA A 179 -8.76 -11.95 -3.71
N THR A 180 -8.91 -13.24 -3.41
CA THR A 180 -9.82 -14.13 -4.11
C THR A 180 -11.29 -13.87 -3.72
N VAL A 181 -11.60 -13.81 -2.43
CA VAL A 181 -12.99 -13.66 -1.96
C VAL A 181 -13.55 -12.27 -2.26
N GLU A 182 -12.68 -11.25 -2.30
CA GLU A 182 -13.04 -9.89 -2.67
C GLU A 182 -13.12 -9.66 -4.19
N GLY A 183 -12.78 -10.67 -4.98
CA GLY A 183 -12.89 -10.61 -6.44
C GLY A 183 -11.76 -9.85 -7.14
N VAL A 184 -10.70 -9.49 -6.42
CA VAL A 184 -9.47 -8.88 -6.98
C VAL A 184 -8.72 -9.89 -7.84
N TYR A 185 -8.63 -11.13 -7.37
CA TYR A 185 -7.97 -12.23 -8.05
C TYR A 185 -8.95 -13.38 -8.34
N LYS A 186 -9.04 -13.78 -9.61
CA LYS A 186 -9.75 -15.00 -10.01
C LYS A 186 -8.73 -16.10 -10.19
N HIS A 187 -8.86 -17.18 -9.41
CA HIS A 187 -8.08 -18.39 -9.65
C HIS A 187 -8.39 -18.86 -11.08
N GLN A 188 -7.39 -18.90 -11.96
CA GLN A 188 -7.54 -19.67 -13.18
C GLN A 188 -7.59 -21.12 -12.73
N GLU A 189 -8.73 -21.80 -12.89
CA GLU A 189 -8.78 -23.23 -12.82
C GLU A 189 -7.77 -23.74 -13.84
N GLU A 190 -6.74 -24.46 -13.38
CA GLU A 190 -5.86 -25.18 -14.28
C GLU A 190 -6.77 -26.10 -15.10
N ALA A 191 -6.86 -25.81 -16.40
CA ALA A 191 -7.51 -26.72 -17.32
C ALA A 191 -6.73 -28.05 -17.23
N THR A 192 -7.26 -28.99 -16.48
CA THR A 192 -6.80 -30.38 -16.51
C THR A 192 -7.16 -30.92 -17.88
N GLU A 193 -6.16 -30.95 -18.79
CA GLU A 193 -6.18 -31.79 -19.98
C GLU A 193 -5.96 -33.25 -19.58
#